data_c8107bdc8bb786b5349709cc0444c9e5
#
_entry.id   c8107bdc8bb786b5349709cc0444c9e5
#
_cell.length_a   1.000
_cell.length_b   1.000
_cell.length_c   1.000
_cell.angle_alpha   90.00
_cell.angle_beta   90.00
_cell.angle_gamma   90.00
#
_symmetry.space_group_name_H-M   'P 1'
#
loop_
_entity.id
_entity.type
_entity.pdbx_description
1 polymer ?
#
loop_
_entity_poly.entity_id
_entity_poly.type
_entity_poly.pdbx_seq_one_letter_code
_entity_poly.pdbx_strand_id
1 'polypeptide(L)'
;MSGNALSVHLPARTGMLVGRSHTTRPVVAVRPEPIAVDLGSAQLRIWLGPGGVLSVPVGQGLRAPVVRRGRVVDGPACATELRRLLRDHRTPVPVGALVVACRPVLATPADQEAMRRVLNAVLAPSRLLFVDSVRAGAIGAGAAAGTLLLADIGAQLSEVALLEDGRVVAARRAEVGTRDLNHAVTAAMLAETTTRLIRELRQEPALRPLVRASLARGVIVVGDGATRPDLTARLVATLGATVHRAASPRTAALTGAGMAAVAATRHPASD
;
A
#
# COMPACT_ATOMS: atom_id res chain seq x y z
N MET A 1 8.95 -101.50 22.03
CA MET A 1 7.97 -101.48 20.93
C MET A 1 8.03 -100.10 20.32
N SER A 2 8.43 -100.12 19.12
CA SER A 2 8.82 -99.05 18.25
C SER A 2 7.65 -98.12 17.79
N GLY A 3 7.85 -96.83 17.75
CA GLY A 3 6.95 -95.89 17.10
C GLY A 3 7.74 -94.80 16.40
N ASN A 4 7.93 -95.01 15.11
CA ASN A 4 8.57 -94.04 14.21
C ASN A 4 7.67 -92.82 14.04
N ALA A 5 8.18 -91.66 14.25
CA ALA A 5 7.55 -90.38 13.83
C ALA A 5 8.38 -89.76 12.70
N LEU A 6 7.77 -89.69 11.51
CA LEU A 6 8.31 -89.06 10.30
C LEU A 6 8.25 -87.49 10.48
N SER A 7 9.44 -86.89 10.42
CA SER A 7 9.56 -85.42 10.32
C SER A 7 9.41 -85.01 8.86
N VAL A 8 8.40 -84.17 8.56
CA VAL A 8 8.21 -83.52 7.27
C VAL A 8 8.83 -82.16 7.33
N HIS A 9 9.90 -81.94 6.55
CA HIS A 9 10.52 -80.64 6.32
C HIS A 9 9.73 -79.86 5.27
N LEU A 10 9.17 -78.71 5.65
CA LEU A 10 8.63 -77.70 4.73
C LEU A 10 9.68 -76.63 4.46
N PRO A 11 9.91 -76.23 3.19
CA PRO A 11 10.87 -75.17 2.89
C PRO A 11 10.30 -73.78 3.25
N ALA A 12 11.08 -72.95 3.93
CA ALA A 12 10.80 -71.57 4.20
C ALA A 12 10.76 -70.74 2.88
N ARG A 13 9.59 -70.16 2.59
CA ARG A 13 9.47 -69.14 1.56
C ARG A 13 9.97 -67.81 2.12
N THR A 14 11.12 -67.39 1.66
CA THR A 14 11.63 -65.99 1.88
C THR A 14 10.79 -65.04 1.06
N GLY A 15 9.80 -64.43 1.68
CA GLY A 15 9.04 -63.30 1.09
C GLY A 15 9.88 -62.03 1.11
N MET A 16 10.34 -61.62 -0.08
CA MET A 16 11.01 -60.35 -0.27
C MET A 16 9.96 -59.24 -0.19
N LEU A 17 9.92 -58.56 0.94
CA LEU A 17 9.13 -57.31 1.09
C LEU A 17 9.76 -56.21 0.22
N VAL A 18 9.19 -55.99 -0.95
CA VAL A 18 9.47 -54.80 -1.77
C VAL A 18 8.87 -53.61 -1.06
N GLY A 19 9.69 -52.88 -0.29
CA GLY A 19 9.34 -51.61 0.31
C GLY A 19 9.04 -50.60 -0.80
N ARG A 20 7.75 -50.26 -0.99
CA ARG A 20 7.36 -49.13 -1.80
C ARG A 20 7.83 -47.85 -1.07
N SER A 21 8.94 -47.28 -1.51
CA SER A 21 9.38 -45.97 -1.16
C SER A 21 8.35 -44.95 -1.71
N HIS A 22 7.43 -44.50 -0.85
CA HIS A 22 6.62 -43.35 -1.17
C HIS A 22 7.53 -42.13 -1.12
N THR A 23 8.06 -41.74 -2.27
CA THR A 23 8.66 -40.41 -2.48
C THR A 23 7.52 -39.39 -2.31
N THR A 24 7.34 -38.89 -1.11
CA THR A 24 6.54 -37.70 -0.87
C THR A 24 7.21 -36.55 -1.63
N ARG A 25 6.65 -36.17 -2.77
CA ARG A 25 7.00 -34.92 -3.45
C ARG A 25 6.84 -33.81 -2.43
N PRO A 26 7.86 -32.95 -2.22
CA PRO A 26 7.70 -31.81 -1.34
C PRO A 26 6.51 -30.99 -1.83
N VAL A 27 5.50 -30.83 -1.01
CA VAL A 27 4.40 -29.91 -1.27
C VAL A 27 5.04 -28.53 -1.24
N VAL A 28 5.24 -27.94 -2.41
CA VAL A 28 5.68 -26.55 -2.53
C VAL A 28 4.54 -25.72 -1.91
N ALA A 29 4.76 -25.21 -0.71
CA ALA A 29 3.80 -24.33 -0.07
C ALA A 29 3.62 -23.10 -0.97
N VAL A 30 2.46 -23.01 -1.62
CA VAL A 30 2.10 -21.84 -2.43
C VAL A 30 1.99 -20.67 -1.44
N ARG A 31 2.92 -19.71 -1.53
CA ARG A 31 2.86 -18.50 -0.72
C ARG A 31 1.62 -17.72 -1.12
N PRO A 32 0.85 -17.22 -0.14
CA PRO A 32 -0.29 -16.37 -0.44
C PRO A 32 0.12 -15.15 -1.26
N GLU A 33 -0.71 -14.76 -2.23
CA GLU A 33 -0.52 -13.52 -2.99
C GLU A 33 -0.44 -12.32 -2.05
N PRO A 34 0.51 -11.40 -2.28
CA PRO A 34 0.65 -10.23 -1.43
C PRO A 34 -0.52 -9.25 -1.62
N ILE A 35 -0.78 -8.45 -0.59
CA ILE A 35 -1.88 -7.50 -0.53
C ILE A 35 -1.32 -6.10 -0.32
N ALA A 36 -1.90 -5.09 -0.96
CA ALA A 36 -1.67 -3.70 -0.56
C ALA A 36 -2.94 -3.05 -0.04
N VAL A 37 -2.80 -2.12 0.91
CA VAL A 37 -3.93 -1.43 1.55
C VAL A 37 -3.68 0.07 1.61
N ASP A 38 -4.72 0.84 1.29
CA ASP A 38 -4.77 2.30 1.46
C ASP A 38 -6.00 2.68 2.28
N LEU A 39 -5.76 3.18 3.50
CA LEU A 39 -6.81 3.67 4.40
C LEU A 39 -7.01 5.18 4.19
N GLY A 40 -7.61 5.55 3.07
CA GLY A 40 -7.84 6.95 2.74
C GLY A 40 -9.08 7.55 3.42
N SER A 41 -9.09 8.88 3.60
CA SER A 41 -10.22 9.61 4.20
C SER A 41 -11.47 9.66 3.31
N ALA A 42 -11.35 9.34 2.03
CA ALA A 42 -12.46 9.23 1.09
C ALA A 42 -12.88 7.79 0.82
N GLN A 43 -11.93 6.89 0.75
CA GLN A 43 -12.15 5.50 0.41
C GLN A 43 -11.14 4.60 1.14
N LEU A 44 -11.59 3.45 1.60
CA LEU A 44 -10.73 2.33 1.95
C LEU A 44 -10.50 1.51 0.69
N ARG A 45 -9.26 1.16 0.39
CA ARG A 45 -8.90 0.42 -0.82
C ARG A 45 -7.97 -0.74 -0.50
N ILE A 46 -8.16 -1.85 -1.20
CA ILE A 46 -7.32 -3.04 -1.12
C ILE A 46 -6.95 -3.44 -2.55
N TRP A 47 -5.67 -3.69 -2.79
CA TRP A 47 -5.16 -4.27 -4.01
C TRP A 47 -4.84 -5.76 -3.76
N LEU A 48 -5.35 -6.63 -4.62
CA LEU A 48 -5.27 -8.09 -4.53
C LEU A 48 -4.53 -8.71 -5.73
N GLY A 49 -3.56 -8.02 -6.29
CA GLY A 49 -2.85 -8.52 -7.47
C GLY A 49 -3.79 -8.72 -8.68
N PRO A 50 -3.82 -9.91 -9.27
CA PRO A 50 -4.71 -10.22 -10.39
C PRO A 50 -6.20 -10.06 -10.06
N GLY A 51 -6.56 -10.17 -8.77
CA GLY A 51 -7.92 -9.95 -8.27
C GLY A 51 -8.40 -8.49 -8.36
N GLY A 52 -7.50 -7.55 -8.73
CA GLY A 52 -7.84 -6.16 -8.94
C GLY A 52 -7.85 -5.31 -7.66
N VAL A 53 -8.60 -4.22 -7.72
CA VAL A 53 -8.74 -3.26 -6.62
C VAL A 53 -10.16 -3.28 -6.07
N LEU A 54 -10.27 -3.52 -4.77
CA LEU A 54 -11.49 -3.33 -4.02
C LEU A 54 -11.51 -1.93 -3.42
N SER A 55 -12.67 -1.30 -3.38
CA SER A 55 -12.81 0.00 -2.72
C SER A 55 -14.20 0.19 -2.13
N VAL A 56 -14.26 0.89 -1.00
CA VAL A 56 -15.50 1.33 -0.36
C VAL A 56 -15.38 2.78 0.07
N PRO A 57 -16.41 3.63 -0.20
CA PRO A 57 -16.43 4.99 0.27
C PRO A 57 -16.45 5.06 1.80
N VAL A 58 -15.64 5.95 2.38
CA VAL A 58 -15.67 6.24 3.81
C VAL A 58 -16.82 7.21 4.11
N GLY A 59 -17.60 6.87 5.12
CA GLY A 59 -18.65 7.75 5.64
C GLY A 59 -20.04 7.60 5.00
N GLN A 60 -20.24 6.72 4.03
CA GLN A 60 -21.59 6.38 3.55
C GLN A 60 -22.26 5.45 4.57
N GLY A 61 -23.31 5.94 5.22
CA GLY A 61 -24.06 5.17 6.23
C GLY A 61 -23.45 5.13 7.63
N LEU A 62 -22.28 5.74 7.85
CA LEU A 62 -21.65 5.86 9.16
C LEU A 62 -21.99 7.22 9.79
N ARG A 63 -22.20 7.22 11.13
CA ARG A 63 -22.43 8.47 11.91
C ARG A 63 -21.18 9.38 11.94
N ALA A 64 -19.98 8.79 11.77
CA ALA A 64 -18.70 9.51 11.77
C ALA A 64 -17.71 8.86 10.81
N PRO A 65 -16.74 9.62 10.26
CA PRO A 65 -15.70 9.07 9.41
C PRO A 65 -14.77 8.16 10.23
N VAL A 66 -14.43 6.98 9.69
CA VAL A 66 -13.49 6.04 10.33
C VAL A 66 -12.03 6.41 10.12
N VAL A 67 -11.75 7.15 9.03
CA VAL A 67 -10.44 7.73 8.72
C VAL A 67 -10.62 9.22 8.44
N ARG A 68 -9.81 10.06 9.10
CA ARG A 68 -9.84 11.50 8.95
C ARG A 68 -8.42 12.03 8.86
N ARG A 69 -8.13 12.85 7.83
CA ARG A 69 -6.82 13.48 7.61
C ARG A 69 -5.65 12.48 7.69
N GLY A 70 -5.85 11.28 7.09
CA GLY A 70 -4.86 10.21 7.08
C GLY A 70 -4.70 9.44 8.40
N ARG A 71 -5.55 9.68 9.41
CA ARG A 71 -5.54 8.99 10.71
C ARG A 71 -6.76 8.11 10.87
N VAL A 72 -6.58 6.89 11.38
CA VAL A 72 -7.68 6.05 11.84
C VAL A 72 -8.23 6.63 13.13
N VAL A 73 -9.47 7.14 13.09
CA VAL A 73 -10.11 7.79 14.25
C VAL A 73 -11.09 6.85 14.96
N ASP A 74 -11.58 5.82 14.27
CA ASP A 74 -12.39 4.75 14.85
C ASP A 74 -11.88 3.40 14.31
N GLY A 75 -11.02 2.74 15.07
CA GLY A 75 -10.41 1.47 14.69
C GLY A 75 -11.42 0.33 14.53
N PRO A 76 -12.31 0.09 15.52
CA PRO A 76 -13.36 -0.93 15.42
C PRO A 76 -14.28 -0.76 14.20
N ALA A 77 -14.76 0.45 13.95
CA ALA A 77 -15.60 0.75 12.79
C ALA A 77 -14.80 0.60 11.47
N CYS A 78 -13.55 1.05 11.43
CA CYS A 78 -12.67 0.87 10.27
C CYS A 78 -12.45 -0.61 9.95
N ALA A 79 -12.20 -1.44 10.97
CA ALA A 79 -12.07 -2.88 10.82
C ALA A 79 -13.37 -3.54 10.31
N THR A 80 -14.52 -3.06 10.76
CA THR A 80 -15.84 -3.55 10.31
C THR A 80 -16.06 -3.23 8.82
N GLU A 81 -15.75 -2.01 8.38
CA GLU A 81 -15.87 -1.62 6.97
C GLU A 81 -14.91 -2.41 6.07
N LEU A 82 -13.68 -2.65 6.51
CA LEU A 82 -12.73 -3.48 5.78
C LEU A 82 -13.21 -4.93 5.66
N ARG A 83 -13.74 -5.52 6.75
CA ARG A 83 -14.31 -6.87 6.69
C ARG A 83 -15.51 -6.95 5.75
N ARG A 84 -16.36 -5.91 5.72
CA ARG A 84 -17.48 -5.83 4.79
C ARG A 84 -16.98 -5.81 3.35
N LEU A 85 -16.00 -4.96 3.04
CA LEU A 85 -15.38 -4.88 1.73
C LEU A 85 -14.83 -6.23 1.26
N LEU A 86 -14.18 -6.98 2.15
CA LEU A 86 -13.60 -8.29 1.84
C LEU A 86 -14.65 -9.38 1.66
N ARG A 87 -15.75 -9.36 2.42
CA ARG A 87 -16.87 -10.33 2.28
C ARG A 87 -17.59 -10.20 0.95
N ASP A 88 -17.73 -8.98 0.44
CA ASP A 88 -18.41 -8.70 -0.82
C ASP A 88 -17.56 -9.13 -2.04
N HIS A 89 -16.32 -9.54 -1.81
CA HIS A 89 -15.42 -10.02 -2.85
C HIS A 89 -15.58 -11.52 -3.12
N ARG A 90 -15.64 -11.90 -4.40
CA ARG A 90 -15.86 -13.29 -4.82
C ARG A 90 -14.72 -14.26 -4.47
N THR A 91 -13.49 -13.76 -4.39
CA THR A 91 -12.30 -14.56 -4.09
C THR A 91 -11.90 -14.36 -2.64
N PRO A 92 -11.76 -15.43 -1.84
CA PRO A 92 -11.29 -15.31 -0.46
C PRO A 92 -9.93 -14.64 -0.40
N VAL A 93 -9.77 -13.70 0.51
CA VAL A 93 -8.48 -13.07 0.76
C VAL A 93 -7.57 -14.09 1.49
N PRO A 94 -6.35 -14.33 1.01
CA PRO A 94 -5.47 -15.32 1.61
C PRO A 94 -5.10 -14.95 3.04
N VAL A 95 -5.33 -15.87 3.97
CA VAL A 95 -4.84 -15.73 5.36
C VAL A 95 -3.31 -15.82 5.37
N GLY A 96 -2.66 -14.99 6.16
CA GLY A 96 -1.20 -14.99 6.25
C GLY A 96 -0.48 -14.37 5.06
N ALA A 97 -1.17 -13.60 4.22
CA ALA A 97 -0.52 -12.85 3.15
C ALA A 97 0.46 -11.80 3.70
N LEU A 98 1.50 -11.49 2.91
CA LEU A 98 2.29 -10.28 3.14
C LEU A 98 1.42 -9.06 2.80
N VAL A 99 1.34 -8.10 3.71
CA VAL A 99 0.58 -6.86 3.52
C VAL A 99 1.51 -5.67 3.49
N VAL A 100 1.37 -4.82 2.46
CA VAL A 100 1.99 -3.49 2.41
C VAL A 100 0.90 -2.44 2.53
N ALA A 101 0.97 -1.61 3.57
CA ALA A 101 0.00 -0.54 3.80
C ALA A 101 0.61 0.83 3.49
N CYS A 102 -0.13 1.64 2.73
CA CYS A 102 0.17 3.06 2.58
C CYS A 102 -0.05 3.77 3.92
N ARG A 103 0.89 4.60 4.31
CA ARG A 103 0.73 5.52 5.44
C ARG A 103 1.02 6.95 4.98
N PRO A 104 0.39 7.97 5.56
CA PRO A 104 0.81 9.34 5.31
C PRO A 104 2.29 9.54 5.63
N VAL A 105 2.97 10.34 4.83
CA VAL A 105 4.32 10.80 5.19
C VAL A 105 4.21 11.63 6.48
N LEU A 106 5.17 11.55 7.36
CA LEU A 106 5.11 12.18 8.69
C LEU A 106 3.97 11.64 9.60
N ALA A 107 3.44 10.43 9.33
CA ALA A 107 2.57 9.75 10.27
C ALA A 107 3.32 9.47 11.59
N THR A 108 2.67 9.73 12.72
CA THR A 108 3.27 9.46 14.02
C THR A 108 3.32 7.94 14.30
N PRO A 109 4.18 7.49 15.24
CA PRO A 109 4.15 6.09 15.68
C PRO A 109 2.76 5.65 16.17
N ALA A 110 2.01 6.54 16.83
CA ALA A 110 0.65 6.26 17.30
C ALA A 110 -0.34 6.09 16.14
N ASP A 111 -0.24 6.91 15.08
CA ASP A 111 -1.06 6.78 13.88
C ASP A 111 -0.77 5.44 13.17
N GLN A 112 0.51 5.08 13.05
CA GLN A 112 0.92 3.82 12.45
C GLN A 112 0.45 2.62 13.28
N GLU A 113 0.50 2.69 14.60
CA GLU A 113 0.04 1.63 15.48
C GLU A 113 -1.48 1.45 15.41
N ALA A 114 -2.25 2.54 15.28
CA ALA A 114 -3.69 2.45 15.05
C ALA A 114 -4.01 1.72 13.73
N MET A 115 -3.29 2.02 12.65
CA MET A 115 -3.41 1.29 11.39
C MET A 115 -3.02 -0.19 11.53
N ARG A 116 -1.91 -0.48 12.22
CA ARG A 116 -1.43 -1.84 12.48
C ARG A 116 -2.50 -2.69 13.17
N ARG A 117 -3.11 -2.17 14.23
CA ARG A 117 -4.19 -2.88 14.96
C ARG A 117 -5.36 -3.23 14.06
N VAL A 118 -5.82 -2.28 13.24
CA VAL A 118 -6.92 -2.53 12.29
C VAL A 118 -6.55 -3.62 11.29
N LEU A 119 -5.37 -3.52 10.67
CA LEU A 119 -4.93 -4.44 9.63
C LEU A 119 -4.66 -5.85 10.18
N ASN A 120 -4.06 -5.96 11.37
CA ASN A 120 -3.88 -7.25 12.03
C ASN A 120 -5.21 -7.91 12.38
N ALA A 121 -6.18 -7.15 12.90
CA ALA A 121 -7.50 -7.67 13.27
C ALA A 121 -8.34 -8.12 12.06
N VAL A 122 -8.07 -7.63 10.85
CA VAL A 122 -8.86 -7.94 9.65
C VAL A 122 -8.17 -8.94 8.74
N LEU A 123 -6.87 -8.80 8.51
CA LEU A 123 -6.12 -9.56 7.49
C LEU A 123 -5.22 -10.64 8.09
N ALA A 124 -4.93 -10.60 9.40
CA ALA A 124 -3.99 -11.52 10.06
C ALA A 124 -2.73 -11.79 9.20
N PRO A 125 -1.98 -10.74 8.80
CA PRO A 125 -0.87 -10.87 7.88
C PRO A 125 0.29 -11.65 8.50
N SER A 126 1.01 -12.46 7.71
CA SER A 126 2.29 -13.05 8.15
C SER A 126 3.37 -11.97 8.35
N ARG A 127 3.28 -10.90 7.56
CA ARG A 127 4.17 -9.74 7.64
C ARG A 127 3.42 -8.49 7.22
N LEU A 128 3.50 -7.42 8.02
CA LEU A 128 2.93 -6.11 7.73
C LEU A 128 4.04 -5.07 7.57
N LEU A 129 4.12 -4.52 6.37
CA LEU A 129 5.05 -3.44 6.03
C LEU A 129 4.29 -2.15 5.79
N PHE A 130 4.92 -1.01 6.06
CA PHE A 130 4.40 0.31 5.75
C PHE A 130 5.26 1.00 4.70
N VAL A 131 4.61 1.70 3.79
CA VAL A 131 5.24 2.56 2.79
C VAL A 131 4.57 3.93 2.85
N ASP A 132 5.36 5.00 2.77
CA ASP A 132 4.80 6.35 2.70
C ASP A 132 4.00 6.52 1.40
N SER A 133 2.78 7.09 1.48
CA SER A 133 1.87 7.28 0.34
C SER A 133 2.54 8.00 -0.83
N VAL A 134 3.36 9.00 -0.53
CA VAL A 134 4.14 9.75 -1.53
C VAL A 134 5.18 8.88 -2.23
N ARG A 135 5.88 7.99 -1.50
CA ARG A 135 6.82 7.02 -2.08
C ARG A 135 6.09 5.99 -2.94
N ALA A 136 5.04 5.44 -2.43
CA ALA A 136 4.19 4.51 -3.16
C ALA A 136 3.59 5.17 -4.41
N GLY A 137 3.16 6.43 -4.30
CA GLY A 137 2.68 7.24 -5.41
C GLY A 137 3.71 7.39 -6.53
N ALA A 138 4.98 7.63 -6.18
CA ALA A 138 6.09 7.70 -7.15
C ALA A 138 6.32 6.35 -7.86
N ILE A 139 6.31 5.25 -7.13
CA ILE A 139 6.41 3.89 -7.70
C ILE A 139 5.24 3.63 -8.65
N GLY A 140 4.02 3.90 -8.23
CA GLY A 140 2.81 3.67 -9.02
C GLY A 140 2.66 4.61 -10.23
N ALA A 141 3.33 5.77 -10.21
CA ALA A 141 3.45 6.67 -11.36
C ALA A 141 4.59 6.28 -12.31
N GLY A 142 5.39 5.24 -11.99
CA GLY A 142 6.54 4.83 -12.79
C GLY A 142 7.73 5.81 -12.72
N ALA A 143 7.83 6.63 -11.67
CA ALA A 143 8.76 7.76 -11.57
C ALA A 143 9.69 7.68 -10.35
N ALA A 144 10.00 6.46 -9.88
CA ALA A 144 10.80 6.27 -8.67
C ALA A 144 12.31 6.57 -8.82
N ALA A 145 12.83 6.77 -10.05
CA ALA A 145 14.25 6.99 -10.30
C ALA A 145 14.63 8.47 -10.32
N GLY A 146 15.81 8.75 -9.75
CA GLY A 146 16.40 10.09 -9.69
C GLY A 146 15.67 11.01 -8.69
N THR A 147 16.00 12.31 -8.76
CA THR A 147 15.41 13.32 -7.87
C THR A 147 14.09 13.83 -8.44
N LEU A 148 13.03 13.81 -7.64
CA LEU A 148 11.71 14.27 -8.06
C LEU A 148 10.91 14.89 -6.90
N LEU A 149 9.98 15.80 -7.26
CA LEU A 149 8.93 16.28 -6.38
C LEU A 149 7.62 15.58 -6.68
N LEU A 150 6.98 15.08 -5.64
CA LEU A 150 5.65 14.50 -5.75
C LEU A 150 4.70 15.22 -4.78
N ALA A 151 3.51 15.58 -5.29
CA ALA A 151 2.41 16.09 -4.49
C ALA A 151 1.26 15.07 -4.50
N ASP A 152 0.92 14.52 -3.35
CA ASP A 152 -0.28 13.71 -3.14
C ASP A 152 -1.38 14.62 -2.56
N ILE A 153 -2.36 14.95 -3.38
CA ILE A 153 -3.48 15.80 -2.99
C ILE A 153 -4.69 14.91 -2.79
N GLY A 154 -4.84 14.41 -1.58
CA GLY A 154 -5.92 13.51 -1.20
C GLY A 154 -7.24 14.24 -0.88
N ALA A 155 -8.16 13.50 -0.28
CA ALA A 155 -9.49 14.01 0.08
C ALA A 155 -9.44 15.03 1.23
N GLN A 156 -8.62 14.81 2.25
CA GLN A 156 -8.53 15.64 3.45
C GLN A 156 -7.08 15.90 3.89
N LEU A 157 -6.11 15.50 3.09
CA LEU A 157 -4.69 15.65 3.37
C LEU A 157 -3.98 15.93 2.06
N SER A 158 -3.08 16.91 2.07
CA SER A 158 -2.14 17.19 0.98
C SER A 158 -0.72 17.01 1.50
N GLU A 159 0.07 16.24 0.77
CA GLU A 159 1.44 15.90 1.11
C GLU A 159 2.34 16.25 -0.06
N VAL A 160 3.51 16.80 0.22
CA VAL A 160 4.56 17.04 -0.76
C VAL A 160 5.83 16.37 -0.26
N ALA A 161 6.48 15.63 -1.13
CA ALA A 161 7.76 15.01 -0.83
C ALA A 161 8.79 15.29 -1.92
N LEU A 162 10.02 15.51 -1.47
CA LEU A 162 11.22 15.43 -2.29
C LEU A 162 11.76 14.01 -2.15
N LEU A 163 11.87 13.31 -3.27
CA LEU A 163 12.40 11.96 -3.32
C LEU A 163 13.72 11.94 -4.12
N GLU A 164 14.64 11.07 -3.72
CA GLU A 164 15.86 10.76 -4.42
C GLU A 164 15.99 9.23 -4.50
N ASP A 165 16.03 8.71 -5.72
CA ASP A 165 16.09 7.27 -6.01
C ASP A 165 15.07 6.45 -5.21
N GLY A 166 13.83 6.93 -5.19
CA GLY A 166 12.71 6.30 -4.51
C GLY A 166 12.74 6.39 -2.98
N ARG A 167 13.62 7.19 -2.38
CA ARG A 167 13.66 7.47 -0.94
C ARG A 167 13.14 8.86 -0.66
N VAL A 168 12.31 9.01 0.35
CA VAL A 168 11.86 10.32 0.83
C VAL A 168 13.02 11.01 1.55
N VAL A 169 13.51 12.11 0.97
CA VAL A 169 14.58 12.95 1.54
C VAL A 169 13.97 13.97 2.50
N ALA A 170 12.86 14.57 2.10
CA ALA A 170 12.13 15.53 2.91
C ALA A 170 10.66 15.55 2.51
N ALA A 171 9.81 15.92 3.44
CA ALA A 171 8.37 16.02 3.18
C ALA A 171 7.73 17.16 3.98
N ARG A 172 6.58 17.64 3.48
CA ARG A 172 5.68 18.57 4.14
C ARG A 172 4.26 18.10 3.96
N ARG A 173 3.37 18.44 4.89
CA ARG A 173 1.96 18.14 4.77
C ARG A 173 1.08 19.26 5.27
N ALA A 174 -0.15 19.30 4.75
CA ALA A 174 -1.21 20.16 5.21
C ALA A 174 -2.50 19.35 5.35
N GLU A 175 -3.21 19.55 6.44
CA GLU A 175 -4.47 18.88 6.75
C GLU A 175 -5.64 19.53 6.00
N VAL A 176 -5.53 19.55 4.66
CA VAL A 176 -6.53 20.06 3.72
C VAL A 176 -6.47 19.23 2.45
N GLY A 177 -7.64 19.00 1.84
CA GLY A 177 -7.74 18.23 0.61
C GLY A 177 -9.01 18.57 -0.19
N THR A 178 -9.33 17.72 -1.17
CA THR A 178 -10.43 17.98 -2.13
C THR A 178 -11.82 17.95 -1.49
N ARG A 179 -12.02 17.28 -0.36
CA ARG A 179 -13.29 17.29 0.37
C ARG A 179 -13.51 18.54 1.23
N ASP A 180 -12.45 19.31 1.48
CA ASP A 180 -12.55 20.58 2.16
C ASP A 180 -12.96 21.72 1.21
N LEU A 181 -12.99 21.46 -0.12
CA LEU A 181 -13.40 22.46 -1.11
C LEU A 181 -14.88 22.83 -0.96
N ASN A 182 -15.10 24.10 -0.67
CA ASN A 182 -16.38 24.73 -0.47
C ASN A 182 -16.28 26.25 -0.76
N HIS A 183 -17.21 27.07 -0.29
CA HIS A 183 -17.13 28.52 -0.45
C HIS A 183 -15.94 29.16 0.30
N ALA A 184 -15.49 28.56 1.39
CA ALA A 184 -14.37 29.07 2.20
C ALA A 184 -13.01 28.54 1.73
N VAL A 185 -12.93 27.30 1.24
CA VAL A 185 -11.71 26.70 0.71
C VAL A 185 -11.87 26.47 -0.79
N THR A 186 -11.14 27.23 -1.59
CA THR A 186 -11.21 27.14 -3.06
C THR A 186 -10.08 26.29 -3.64
N ALA A 187 -10.22 25.88 -4.91
CA ALA A 187 -9.14 25.20 -5.63
C ALA A 187 -7.88 26.07 -5.72
N ALA A 188 -8.01 27.40 -5.75
CA ALA A 188 -6.89 28.33 -5.70
C ALA A 188 -6.12 28.23 -4.38
N MET A 189 -6.83 28.22 -3.26
CA MET A 189 -6.21 28.09 -1.93
C MET A 189 -5.54 26.71 -1.74
N LEU A 190 -6.12 25.64 -2.28
CA LEU A 190 -5.52 24.31 -2.21
C LEU A 190 -4.24 24.24 -3.08
N ALA A 191 -4.25 24.85 -4.27
CA ALA A 191 -3.07 24.97 -5.12
C ALA A 191 -1.98 25.82 -4.43
N GLU A 192 -2.34 26.96 -3.83
CA GLU A 192 -1.39 27.79 -3.09
C GLU A 192 -0.83 27.06 -1.88
N THR A 193 -1.66 26.32 -1.14
CA THR A 193 -1.18 25.48 -0.03
C THR A 193 -0.14 24.47 -0.52
N THR A 194 -0.40 23.76 -1.62
CA THR A 194 0.55 22.79 -2.18
C THR A 194 1.84 23.49 -2.64
N THR A 195 1.72 24.64 -3.27
CA THR A 195 2.87 25.46 -3.70
C THR A 195 3.69 25.95 -2.50
N ARG A 196 3.02 26.36 -1.43
CA ARG A 196 3.69 26.77 -0.17
C ARG A 196 4.49 25.63 0.43
N LEU A 197 3.97 24.40 0.47
CA LEU A 197 4.71 23.23 0.96
C LEU A 197 5.99 22.98 0.13
N ILE A 198 5.96 23.18 -1.19
CA ILE A 198 7.14 23.08 -2.05
C ILE A 198 8.13 24.23 -1.76
N ARG A 199 7.64 25.46 -1.54
CA ARG A 199 8.48 26.60 -1.18
C ARG A 199 9.18 26.40 0.17
N GLU A 200 8.50 25.81 1.15
CA GLU A 200 9.08 25.45 2.45
C GLU A 200 10.26 24.48 2.29
N LEU A 201 10.13 23.43 1.46
CA LEU A 201 11.25 22.55 1.14
C LEU A 201 12.42 23.31 0.46
N ARG A 202 12.11 24.24 -0.44
CA ARG A 202 13.11 25.05 -1.16
C ARG A 202 13.84 26.06 -0.24
N GLN A 203 13.20 26.49 0.87
CA GLN A 203 13.83 27.40 1.83
C GLN A 203 14.97 26.74 2.61
N GLU A 204 14.96 25.42 2.75
CA GLU A 204 16.06 24.68 3.38
C GLU A 204 17.30 24.70 2.49
N PRO A 205 18.44 25.25 2.95
CA PRO A 205 19.63 25.40 2.12
C PRO A 205 20.14 24.07 1.54
N ALA A 206 20.09 23.00 2.32
CA ALA A 206 20.53 21.67 1.91
C ALA A 206 19.66 21.03 0.83
N LEU A 207 18.35 21.35 0.81
CA LEU A 207 17.37 20.81 -0.14
C LEU A 207 17.22 21.64 -1.41
N ARG A 208 17.63 22.91 -1.38
CA ARG A 208 17.43 23.87 -2.48
C ARG A 208 17.92 23.38 -3.85
N PRO A 209 19.13 22.78 -3.98
CA PRO A 209 19.59 22.26 -5.27
C PRO A 209 18.69 21.13 -5.81
N LEU A 210 18.30 20.20 -4.93
CA LEU A 210 17.46 19.06 -5.29
C LEU A 210 16.04 19.50 -5.68
N VAL A 211 15.45 20.43 -4.91
CA VAL A 211 14.13 21.01 -5.25
C VAL A 211 14.18 21.73 -6.59
N ARG A 212 15.25 22.49 -6.88
CA ARG A 212 15.42 23.17 -8.17
C ARG A 212 15.53 22.17 -9.32
N ALA A 213 16.32 21.12 -9.17
CA ALA A 213 16.46 20.07 -10.17
C ALA A 213 15.13 19.34 -10.42
N SER A 214 14.38 19.04 -9.35
CA SER A 214 13.07 18.40 -9.44
C SER A 214 12.03 19.30 -10.13
N LEU A 215 12.00 20.60 -9.82
CA LEU A 215 11.09 21.55 -10.48
C LEU A 215 11.39 21.69 -11.98
N ALA A 216 12.65 21.62 -12.39
CA ALA A 216 13.03 21.62 -13.80
C ALA A 216 12.51 20.37 -14.55
N ARG A 217 12.37 19.24 -13.88
CA ARG A 217 11.75 18.00 -14.41
C ARG A 217 10.23 18.03 -14.36
N GLY A 218 9.65 18.89 -13.53
CA GLY A 218 8.24 18.98 -13.25
C GLY A 218 7.83 18.27 -11.94
N VAL A 219 6.64 18.60 -11.49
CA VAL A 219 6.03 18.04 -10.27
C VAL A 219 5.06 16.93 -10.63
N ILE A 220 5.21 15.76 -10.03
CA ILE A 220 4.26 14.65 -10.20
C ILE A 220 3.11 14.87 -9.23
N VAL A 221 1.87 14.78 -9.70
CA VAL A 221 0.68 14.92 -8.88
C VAL A 221 -0.14 13.63 -8.91
N VAL A 222 -0.47 13.15 -7.71
CA VAL A 222 -1.32 11.98 -7.45
C VAL A 222 -2.47 12.34 -6.51
N GLY A 223 -3.33 11.38 -6.21
CA GLY A 223 -4.47 11.56 -5.33
C GLY A 223 -5.71 12.13 -6.03
N ASP A 224 -6.73 12.45 -5.25
CA ASP A 224 -8.01 12.97 -5.76
C ASP A 224 -7.86 14.32 -6.45
N GLY A 225 -6.96 15.17 -5.98
CA GLY A 225 -6.68 16.49 -6.52
C GLY A 225 -6.15 16.45 -7.95
N ALA A 226 -5.36 15.43 -8.29
CA ALA A 226 -4.83 15.24 -9.63
C ALA A 226 -5.92 14.96 -10.69
N THR A 227 -7.12 14.59 -10.28
CA THR A 227 -8.26 14.37 -11.20
C THR A 227 -9.07 15.64 -11.46
N ARG A 228 -8.68 16.76 -10.85
CA ARG A 228 -9.35 18.05 -10.98
C ARG A 228 -8.60 18.99 -11.93
N PRO A 229 -9.13 19.24 -13.13
CA PRO A 229 -8.48 20.12 -14.11
C PRO A 229 -8.26 21.55 -13.61
N ASP A 230 -9.25 22.09 -12.86
CA ASP A 230 -9.18 23.42 -12.25
C ASP A 230 -8.03 23.55 -11.26
N LEU A 231 -7.80 22.54 -10.42
CA LEU A 231 -6.69 22.50 -9.48
C LEU A 231 -5.34 22.34 -10.19
N THR A 232 -5.26 21.43 -11.17
CA THR A 232 -4.04 21.19 -11.93
C THR A 232 -3.60 22.45 -12.71
N ALA A 233 -4.53 23.14 -13.37
CA ALA A 233 -4.24 24.39 -14.07
C ALA A 233 -3.70 25.48 -13.13
N ARG A 234 -4.28 25.59 -11.93
CA ARG A 234 -3.80 26.52 -10.89
C ARG A 234 -2.42 26.17 -10.36
N LEU A 235 -2.14 24.87 -10.16
CA LEU A 235 -0.80 24.42 -9.76
C LEU A 235 0.26 24.80 -10.80
N VAL A 236 -0.01 24.59 -12.08
CA VAL A 236 0.89 25.02 -13.17
C VAL A 236 1.15 26.54 -13.08
N ALA A 237 0.08 27.33 -12.93
CA ALA A 237 0.19 28.79 -12.88
C ALA A 237 0.96 29.27 -11.63
N THR A 238 0.74 28.67 -10.45
CA THR A 238 1.37 29.11 -9.21
C THR A 238 2.80 28.61 -9.02
N LEU A 239 3.11 27.42 -9.56
CA LEU A 239 4.47 26.83 -9.50
C LEU A 239 5.40 27.39 -10.57
N GLY A 240 4.86 27.82 -11.71
CA GLY A 240 5.67 28.15 -12.89
C GLY A 240 6.49 26.96 -13.40
N ALA A 241 6.02 25.73 -13.18
CA ALA A 241 6.69 24.49 -13.52
C ALA A 241 5.69 23.50 -14.15
N THR A 242 6.20 22.54 -14.91
CA THR A 242 5.37 21.48 -15.47
C THR A 242 4.76 20.62 -14.36
N VAL A 243 3.50 20.27 -14.53
CA VAL A 243 2.78 19.35 -13.63
C VAL A 243 2.43 18.09 -14.41
N HIS A 244 2.95 16.96 -13.95
CA HIS A 244 2.72 15.64 -14.52
C HIS A 244 1.68 14.90 -13.68
N ARG A 245 0.54 14.59 -14.27
CA ARG A 245 -0.48 13.77 -13.63
C ARG A 245 -0.15 12.28 -13.84
N ALA A 246 -0.16 11.48 -12.78
CA ALA A 246 -0.08 10.03 -12.93
C ALA A 246 -1.24 9.47 -13.78
N ALA A 247 -1.04 8.37 -14.48
CA ALA A 247 -2.05 7.77 -15.36
C ALA A 247 -3.33 7.41 -14.58
N SER A 248 -3.17 6.83 -13.38
CA SER A 248 -4.27 6.48 -12.47
C SER A 248 -4.06 7.17 -11.12
N PRO A 249 -4.25 8.51 -11.03
CA PRO A 249 -3.79 9.28 -9.89
C PRO A 249 -4.43 8.87 -8.56
N ARG A 250 -5.71 8.49 -8.56
CA ARG A 250 -6.42 8.08 -7.35
C ARG A 250 -5.93 6.77 -6.74
N THR A 251 -5.31 5.92 -7.54
CA THR A 251 -4.82 4.59 -7.12
C THR A 251 -3.32 4.45 -7.24
N ALA A 252 -2.60 5.51 -7.62
CA ALA A 252 -1.14 5.47 -7.82
C ALA A 252 -0.42 4.97 -6.55
N ALA A 253 -0.75 5.49 -5.37
CA ALA A 253 -0.16 5.04 -4.12
C ALA A 253 -0.48 3.56 -3.85
N LEU A 254 -1.73 3.13 -4.01
CA LEU A 254 -2.12 1.74 -3.82
C LEU A 254 -1.41 0.80 -4.81
N THR A 255 -1.35 1.19 -6.09
CA THR A 255 -0.65 0.42 -7.14
C THR A 255 0.83 0.28 -6.81
N GLY A 256 1.48 1.37 -6.41
CA GLY A 256 2.88 1.35 -6.01
C GLY A 256 3.14 0.52 -4.75
N ALA A 257 2.23 0.54 -3.78
CA ALA A 257 2.29 -0.34 -2.62
C ALA A 257 2.12 -1.81 -3.02
N GLY A 258 1.25 -2.12 -3.99
CA GLY A 258 1.11 -3.45 -4.58
C GLY A 258 2.41 -3.92 -5.26
N MET A 259 3.04 -3.05 -6.06
CA MET A 259 4.34 -3.35 -6.67
C MET A 259 5.42 -3.61 -5.61
N ALA A 260 5.45 -2.81 -4.54
CA ALA A 260 6.35 -3.01 -3.41
C ALA A 260 6.06 -4.33 -2.68
N ALA A 261 4.78 -4.72 -2.54
CA ALA A 261 4.39 -6.00 -1.95
C ALA A 261 4.90 -7.18 -2.77
N VAL A 262 4.74 -7.15 -4.09
CA VAL A 262 5.30 -8.17 -4.99
C VAL A 262 6.82 -8.22 -4.91
N ALA A 263 7.50 -7.07 -4.88
CA ALA A 263 8.95 -7.03 -4.73
C ALA A 263 9.42 -7.64 -3.40
N ALA A 264 8.70 -7.36 -2.30
CA ALA A 264 9.02 -7.88 -0.97
C ALA A 264 8.83 -9.40 -0.85
N THR A 265 7.98 -10.04 -1.67
CA THR A 265 7.86 -11.51 -1.72
C THR A 265 9.03 -12.17 -2.44
N ARG A 266 9.65 -11.47 -3.41
CA ARG A 266 10.81 -11.95 -4.17
C ARG A 266 12.12 -11.82 -3.42
N HIS A 267 12.19 -10.83 -2.51
CA HIS A 267 13.36 -10.52 -1.70
C HIS A 267 12.96 -10.54 -0.21
N PRO A 268 12.70 -11.72 0.38
CA PRO A 268 12.48 -11.78 1.81
C PRO A 268 13.73 -11.24 2.50
N ALA A 269 13.55 -10.35 3.49
CA ALA A 269 14.66 -9.92 4.31
C ALA A 269 15.28 -11.17 4.94
N SER A 270 16.59 -11.32 4.87
CA SER A 270 17.32 -12.31 5.67
C SER A 270 17.06 -11.94 7.15
N ASP A 271 16.49 -12.88 7.90
CA ASP A 271 16.27 -12.75 9.33
C ASP A 271 17.59 -12.60 10.09
#